data_ea40f6c62c9120d258c681f87fa3e536
#
_entry.id   ea40f6c62c9120d258c681f87fa3e536
#
_cell.length_a   1.000
_cell.length_b   1.000
_cell.length_c   1.000
_cell.angle_alpha   90.00
_cell.angle_beta   90.00
_cell.angle_gamma   90.00
#
_symmetry.space_group_name_H-M   'P 1'
#
loop_
_entity.id
_entity.type
_entity.pdbx_description
1 polymer ?
#
loop_
_entity_poly.entity_id
_entity_poly.type
_entity_poly.pdbx_seq_one_letter_code
_entity_poly.pdbx_strand_id
1 'polypeptide(L)'
;MKKFIALYLVLFSTIFSQVLNRNIDQFKISSFVRPVSSDSIEILSFMEVSNNTLQFLKKDGLFEAQYEANIVILDKEKEKKSSKLFSDKIVVKKFGETTSRVKKKVITTAFVLPFDNYTVTSSLKDLDIKLLGKKEKEIDLKNLSKSTFFKIYDPIFTKELKGEWGFDANRFPIESSRVVPKDNVISFYQYIVLNQGEYTLTLSLISDKKVEWEDSIKAVADSDVVNHLIEIPIADVDRRDVKIKAVVNQGKNTASKSFIFKIKNATFFDGISNIDSALDQMSYILTLDEKKELKELKQSEKEKFFKKVWAKRDPIAQTKVNELMEEYYTRVNFAEDNFSRGTSGGWKSDMGMIYILFGKPDDMTRSMNMQGSY
;
A
#
# COMPACT_ATOMS: atom_id res chain seq x y z
N MET A 1 -53.04 -18.46 -10.63
CA MET A 1 -52.46 -17.14 -10.75
C MET A 1 -51.79 -16.60 -9.44
N LYS A 2 -52.39 -16.78 -8.25
CA LYS A 2 -51.81 -16.26 -6.99
C LYS A 2 -50.45 -16.86 -6.57
N LYS A 3 -50.11 -18.11 -6.94
CA LYS A 3 -48.82 -18.74 -6.61
C LYS A 3 -47.64 -18.27 -7.48
N PHE A 4 -47.91 -17.82 -8.71
CA PHE A 4 -46.87 -17.29 -9.60
C PHE A 4 -46.46 -15.86 -9.22
N ILE A 5 -47.36 -15.05 -8.68
CA ILE A 5 -47.06 -13.69 -8.24
C ILE A 5 -46.17 -13.68 -7.00
N ALA A 6 -46.34 -14.66 -6.08
CA ALA A 6 -45.51 -14.79 -4.90
C ALA A 6 -44.07 -15.21 -5.24
N LEU A 7 -43.88 -16.06 -6.26
CA LEU A 7 -42.56 -16.48 -6.72
C LEU A 7 -41.78 -15.32 -7.39
N TYR A 8 -42.45 -14.47 -8.14
CA TYR A 8 -41.85 -13.28 -8.76
C TYR A 8 -41.44 -12.21 -7.74
N LEU A 9 -42.24 -12.02 -6.70
CA LEU A 9 -41.91 -11.09 -5.61
C LEU A 9 -40.73 -11.56 -4.76
N VAL A 10 -40.56 -12.86 -4.53
CA VAL A 10 -39.40 -13.42 -3.81
C VAL A 10 -38.13 -13.34 -4.65
N LEU A 11 -38.22 -13.60 -5.98
CA LEU A 11 -37.07 -13.43 -6.89
C LEU A 11 -36.65 -11.95 -7.02
N PHE A 12 -37.61 -11.01 -7.03
CA PHE A 12 -37.28 -9.59 -7.06
C PHE A 12 -36.68 -9.09 -5.76
N SER A 13 -37.10 -9.62 -4.60
CA SER A 13 -36.53 -9.27 -3.30
C SER A 13 -35.11 -9.82 -3.11
N THR A 14 -34.79 -10.99 -3.65
CA THR A 14 -33.44 -11.56 -3.60
C THR A 14 -32.45 -10.83 -4.53
N ILE A 15 -32.92 -10.38 -5.71
CA ILE A 15 -32.09 -9.56 -6.61
C ILE A 15 -31.84 -8.17 -5.99
N PHE A 16 -32.83 -7.57 -5.34
CA PHE A 16 -32.67 -6.27 -4.67
C PHE A 16 -31.79 -6.36 -3.42
N SER A 17 -31.80 -7.48 -2.68
CA SER A 17 -30.93 -7.67 -1.52
C SER A 17 -29.46 -7.93 -1.92
N GLN A 18 -29.20 -8.53 -3.08
CA GLN A 18 -27.84 -8.70 -3.61
C GLN A 18 -27.22 -7.39 -4.15
N VAL A 19 -28.04 -6.47 -4.63
CA VAL A 19 -27.59 -5.12 -5.03
C VAL A 19 -27.26 -4.24 -3.81
N LEU A 20 -27.87 -4.49 -2.65
CA LEU A 20 -27.66 -3.72 -1.43
C LEU A 20 -26.42 -4.12 -0.63
N ASN A 21 -25.72 -5.19 -1.00
CA ASN A 21 -24.52 -5.66 -0.29
C ASN A 21 -23.20 -5.33 -1.02
N ARG A 22 -23.17 -4.29 -1.84
CA ARG A 22 -21.92 -3.72 -2.35
C ARG A 22 -21.26 -2.89 -1.25
N ASN A 23 -20.44 -3.52 -0.44
CA ASN A 23 -19.56 -2.79 0.47
C ASN A 23 -18.48 -2.05 -0.34
N ILE A 24 -18.26 -0.77 -0.03
CA ILE A 24 -17.10 -0.03 -0.54
C ILE A 24 -15.84 -0.49 0.23
N ASP A 25 -15.39 -1.71 0.00
CA ASP A 25 -14.21 -2.26 0.68
C ASP A 25 -12.88 -1.97 -0.06
N GLN A 26 -12.96 -1.32 -1.23
CA GLN A 26 -11.82 -1.20 -2.15
C GLN A 26 -10.94 0.03 -1.93
N PHE A 27 -11.24 0.93 -0.99
CA PHE A 27 -10.31 1.99 -0.63
C PHE A 27 -9.22 1.48 0.33
N LYS A 28 -8.03 2.09 0.27
CA LYS A 28 -6.91 1.75 1.16
C LYS A 28 -6.72 2.86 2.19
N ILE A 29 -6.33 2.46 3.40
CA ILE A 29 -5.91 3.40 4.43
C ILE A 29 -4.49 3.07 4.86
N SER A 30 -3.68 4.08 5.07
CA SER A 30 -2.37 3.98 5.72
C SER A 30 -2.21 5.13 6.69
N SER A 31 -1.55 4.85 7.81
CA SER A 31 -1.28 5.87 8.83
C SER A 31 0.14 5.69 9.34
N PHE A 32 0.83 6.80 9.52
CA PHE A 32 2.21 6.86 9.98
C PHE A 32 2.27 7.78 11.18
N VAL A 33 3.18 7.51 12.09
CA VAL A 33 3.37 8.31 13.30
C VAL A 33 4.77 8.87 13.34
N ARG A 34 4.86 10.17 13.61
CA ARG A 34 6.13 10.83 13.90
C ARG A 34 6.01 11.66 15.18
N PRO A 35 7.08 11.81 15.96
CA PRO A 35 7.07 12.71 17.11
C PRO A 35 7.01 14.17 16.64
N VAL A 36 6.33 15.01 17.42
CA VAL A 36 6.38 16.47 17.33
C VAL A 36 7.21 17.01 18.49
N SER A 37 7.09 16.36 19.66
CA SER A 37 7.89 16.63 20.86
C SER A 37 8.04 15.33 21.67
N SER A 38 8.65 15.40 22.83
CA SER A 38 8.79 14.26 23.77
C SER A 38 7.45 13.70 24.25
N ASP A 39 6.38 14.50 24.24
CA ASP A 39 5.05 14.17 24.78
C ASP A 39 3.92 14.25 23.73
N SER A 40 4.22 14.62 22.50
CA SER A 40 3.24 14.74 21.43
C SER A 40 3.70 14.06 20.12
N ILE A 41 2.71 13.57 19.39
CA ILE A 41 2.89 12.87 18.10
C ILE A 41 2.02 13.52 17.03
N GLU A 42 2.43 13.34 15.79
CA GLU A 42 1.59 13.58 14.63
C GLU A 42 1.23 12.25 13.97
N ILE A 43 -0.07 12.02 13.78
CA ILE A 43 -0.61 10.90 13.02
C ILE A 43 -0.92 11.41 11.62
N LEU A 44 -0.13 10.96 10.66
CA LEU A 44 -0.32 11.21 9.22
C LEU A 44 -1.22 10.12 8.67
N SER A 45 -2.37 10.46 8.11
CA SER A 45 -3.33 9.50 7.56
C SER A 45 -3.58 9.74 6.09
N PHE A 46 -3.57 8.66 5.33
CA PHE A 46 -3.79 8.63 3.89
C PHE A 46 -4.93 7.69 3.56
N MET A 47 -5.87 8.15 2.74
CA MET A 47 -6.91 7.32 2.15
C MET A 47 -6.75 7.35 0.63
N GLU A 48 -6.54 6.18 0.04
CA GLU A 48 -6.44 6.01 -1.41
C GLU A 48 -7.76 5.46 -1.94
N VAL A 49 -8.43 6.22 -2.79
CA VAL A 49 -9.72 5.86 -3.42
C VAL A 49 -9.48 5.68 -4.90
N SER A 50 -9.51 4.45 -5.39
CA SER A 50 -9.42 4.14 -6.82
C SER A 50 -10.74 4.49 -7.52
N ASN A 51 -10.68 4.91 -8.78
CA ASN A 51 -11.88 5.34 -9.49
C ASN A 51 -12.97 4.25 -9.52
N ASN A 52 -12.59 2.98 -9.71
CA ASN A 52 -13.55 1.86 -9.71
C ASN A 52 -14.25 1.62 -8.37
N THR A 53 -13.86 2.32 -7.30
CA THR A 53 -14.50 2.24 -5.98
C THR A 53 -15.82 3.01 -5.94
N LEU A 54 -15.94 4.06 -6.75
CA LEU A 54 -17.08 4.97 -6.77
C LEU A 54 -17.93 4.80 -8.03
N GLN A 55 -19.20 5.16 -7.92
CA GLN A 55 -20.10 5.20 -9.06
C GLN A 55 -19.99 6.54 -9.79
N PHE A 56 -19.62 6.49 -11.07
CA PHE A 56 -19.58 7.68 -11.91
C PHE A 56 -20.90 7.85 -12.68
N LEU A 57 -21.42 9.05 -12.66
CA LEU A 57 -22.59 9.47 -13.45
C LEU A 57 -22.13 10.36 -14.61
N LYS A 58 -22.73 10.20 -15.78
CA LYS A 58 -22.44 11.06 -16.93
C LYS A 58 -23.20 12.38 -16.79
N LYS A 59 -22.47 13.50 -16.76
CA LYS A 59 -23.01 14.88 -16.69
C LYS A 59 -22.26 15.76 -17.68
N ASP A 60 -22.96 16.45 -18.56
CA ASP A 60 -22.40 17.41 -19.52
C ASP A 60 -21.20 16.89 -20.33
N GLY A 61 -21.28 15.62 -20.74
CA GLY A 61 -20.21 14.97 -21.51
C GLY A 61 -19.02 14.46 -20.69
N LEU A 62 -18.98 14.70 -19.38
CA LEU A 62 -18.01 14.21 -18.44
C LEU A 62 -18.60 13.11 -17.55
N PHE A 63 -17.73 12.40 -16.82
CA PHE A 63 -18.13 11.43 -15.80
C PHE A 63 -17.71 11.97 -14.43
N GLU A 64 -18.66 12.08 -13.50
CA GLU A 64 -18.44 12.60 -12.15
C GLU A 64 -18.85 11.55 -11.11
N ALA A 65 -18.08 11.41 -10.04
CA ALA A 65 -18.42 10.66 -8.84
C ALA A 65 -18.26 11.56 -7.62
N GLN A 66 -19.30 11.66 -6.79
CA GLN A 66 -19.28 12.47 -5.58
C GLN A 66 -19.07 11.60 -4.34
N TYR A 67 -18.23 12.03 -3.43
CA TYR A 67 -17.95 11.26 -2.22
C TYR A 67 -17.76 12.14 -0.97
N GLU A 68 -18.00 11.52 0.17
CA GLU A 68 -17.55 12.01 1.47
C GLU A 68 -16.54 11.03 2.07
N ALA A 69 -15.40 11.53 2.55
CA ALA A 69 -14.41 10.76 3.26
C ALA A 69 -14.23 11.35 4.66
N ASN A 70 -14.33 10.53 5.70
CA ASN A 70 -14.16 10.96 7.07
C ASN A 70 -13.04 10.15 7.73
N ILE A 71 -12.09 10.84 8.37
CA ILE A 71 -11.00 10.24 9.14
C ILE A 71 -11.17 10.71 10.58
N VAL A 72 -11.30 9.77 11.50
CA VAL A 72 -11.57 10.00 12.92
C VAL A 72 -10.49 9.33 13.75
N ILE A 73 -9.96 10.03 14.72
CA ILE A 73 -9.03 9.50 15.72
C ILE A 73 -9.80 9.23 17.00
N LEU A 74 -9.73 7.99 17.47
CA LEU A 74 -10.31 7.53 18.72
C LEU A 74 -9.18 7.16 19.68
N ASP A 75 -9.36 7.43 20.97
CA ASP A 75 -8.47 6.90 22.01
C ASP A 75 -8.78 5.44 22.34
N LYS A 76 -8.13 4.91 23.37
CA LYS A 76 -8.32 3.52 23.86
C LYS A 76 -9.71 3.27 24.44
N GLU A 77 -10.39 4.31 24.95
CA GLU A 77 -11.77 4.27 25.43
C GLU A 77 -12.80 4.41 24.29
N LYS A 78 -12.34 4.51 23.04
CA LYS A 78 -13.15 4.77 21.84
C LYS A 78 -13.81 6.16 21.81
N GLU A 79 -13.30 7.10 22.60
CA GLU A 79 -13.70 8.50 22.54
C GLU A 79 -13.02 9.22 21.39
N LYS A 80 -13.78 10.07 20.72
CA LYS A 80 -13.28 10.87 19.60
C LYS A 80 -12.35 11.99 20.08
N LYS A 81 -11.10 11.97 19.65
CA LYS A 81 -10.11 13.02 19.93
C LYS A 81 -9.99 14.04 18.82
N SER A 82 -10.10 13.58 17.58
CA SER A 82 -10.04 14.47 16.40
C SER A 82 -10.77 13.86 15.21
N SER A 83 -11.11 14.68 14.23
CA SER A 83 -11.64 14.19 12.96
C SER A 83 -11.49 15.20 11.83
N LYS A 84 -11.48 14.70 10.60
CA LYS A 84 -11.51 15.51 9.38
C LYS A 84 -12.48 14.90 8.39
N LEU A 85 -13.44 15.72 7.95
CA LEU A 85 -14.39 15.38 6.90
C LEU A 85 -13.96 16.07 5.60
N PHE A 86 -13.99 15.32 4.53
CA PHE A 86 -13.76 15.78 3.15
C PHE A 86 -15.00 15.48 2.33
N SER A 87 -15.47 16.46 1.57
CA SER A 87 -16.51 16.29 0.57
C SER A 87 -15.98 16.84 -0.75
N ASP A 88 -15.88 15.98 -1.76
CA ASP A 88 -15.27 16.34 -3.04
C ASP A 88 -15.84 15.45 -4.16
N LYS A 89 -15.43 15.69 -5.39
CA LYS A 89 -15.80 14.90 -6.56
C LYS A 89 -14.58 14.53 -7.41
N ILE A 90 -14.67 13.40 -8.08
CA ILE A 90 -13.72 12.99 -9.11
C ILE A 90 -14.39 13.20 -10.45
N VAL A 91 -13.71 13.89 -11.37
CA VAL A 91 -14.21 14.16 -12.73
C VAL A 91 -13.24 13.55 -13.73
N VAL A 92 -13.75 12.75 -14.66
CA VAL A 92 -12.96 12.14 -15.73
C VAL A 92 -13.65 12.32 -17.09
N LYS A 93 -12.86 12.31 -18.18
CA LYS A 93 -13.36 12.57 -19.52
C LYS A 93 -13.82 11.31 -20.27
N LYS A 94 -13.24 10.17 -19.95
CA LYS A 94 -13.47 8.92 -20.68
C LYS A 94 -14.08 7.87 -19.75
N PHE A 95 -14.98 7.05 -20.29
CA PHE A 95 -15.63 5.97 -19.54
C PHE A 95 -14.61 4.98 -18.96
N GLY A 96 -13.59 4.56 -19.71
CA GLY A 96 -12.57 3.65 -19.19
C GLY A 96 -11.79 4.17 -17.96
N GLU A 97 -11.79 5.50 -17.74
CA GLU A 97 -11.17 6.07 -16.54
C GLU A 97 -12.02 5.86 -15.28
N THR A 98 -13.34 5.68 -15.43
CA THR A 98 -14.26 5.47 -14.30
C THR A 98 -14.05 4.13 -13.62
N THR A 99 -13.61 3.14 -14.37
CA THR A 99 -13.36 1.76 -13.90
C THR A 99 -11.90 1.47 -13.57
N SER A 100 -11.03 2.48 -13.70
CA SER A 100 -9.60 2.33 -13.43
C SER A 100 -9.31 2.05 -11.95
N ARG A 101 -8.52 1.02 -11.70
CA ARG A 101 -8.00 0.66 -10.36
C ARG A 101 -6.70 1.37 -10.02
N VAL A 102 -6.05 1.96 -11.01
CA VAL A 102 -4.76 2.66 -10.86
C VAL A 102 -4.96 4.16 -10.68
N LYS A 103 -5.90 4.76 -11.45
CA LYS A 103 -6.29 6.15 -11.20
C LYS A 103 -6.99 6.25 -9.87
N LYS A 104 -6.40 7.06 -8.99
CA LYS A 104 -6.86 7.19 -7.61
C LYS A 104 -6.79 8.62 -7.12
N LYS A 105 -7.72 8.98 -6.27
CA LYS A 105 -7.64 10.15 -5.41
C LYS A 105 -6.93 9.76 -4.12
N VAL A 106 -5.96 10.55 -3.71
CA VAL A 106 -5.31 10.42 -2.40
C VAL A 106 -5.82 11.56 -1.53
N ILE A 107 -6.38 11.21 -0.38
CA ILE A 107 -6.86 12.15 0.64
C ILE A 107 -5.88 12.06 1.79
N THR A 108 -5.33 13.20 2.20
CA THR A 108 -4.30 13.27 3.25
C THR A 108 -4.76 14.17 4.38
N THR A 109 -4.41 13.81 5.60
CA THR A 109 -4.60 14.67 6.77
C THR A 109 -3.59 14.31 7.85
N ALA A 110 -3.33 15.26 8.74
CA ALA A 110 -2.46 15.10 9.89
C ALA A 110 -3.18 15.56 11.17
N PHE A 111 -2.90 14.87 12.27
CA PHE A 111 -3.46 15.19 13.60
C PHE A 111 -2.32 15.21 14.61
N VAL A 112 -2.12 16.35 15.27
CA VAL A 112 -1.20 16.47 16.41
C VAL A 112 -1.95 16.14 17.68
N LEU A 113 -1.44 15.18 18.44
CA LEU A 113 -2.11 14.60 19.62
C LEU A 113 -1.07 14.31 20.72
N PRO A 114 -1.48 14.24 22.00
CA PRO A 114 -0.63 13.72 23.06
C PRO A 114 -0.09 12.33 22.74
N PHE A 115 1.04 11.97 23.34
CA PHE A 115 1.63 10.65 23.18
C PHE A 115 0.77 9.58 23.85
N ASP A 116 -0.04 8.86 23.10
CA ASP A 116 -0.86 7.72 23.55
C ASP A 116 -1.16 6.78 22.37
N ASN A 117 -1.84 5.67 22.64
CA ASN A 117 -2.35 4.77 21.62
C ASN A 117 -3.68 5.28 21.06
N TYR A 118 -3.87 5.10 19.77
CA TYR A 118 -5.06 5.57 19.06
C TYR A 118 -5.58 4.53 18.08
N THR A 119 -6.85 4.69 17.70
CA THR A 119 -7.45 3.99 16.57
C THR A 119 -7.81 5.03 15.50
N VAL A 120 -7.29 4.86 14.30
CA VAL A 120 -7.69 5.64 13.12
C VAL A 120 -8.86 4.92 12.47
N THR A 121 -10.04 5.52 12.51
CA THR A 121 -11.22 5.05 11.79
C THR A 121 -11.39 5.89 10.54
N SER A 122 -11.50 5.24 9.39
CA SER A 122 -11.69 5.89 8.10
C SER A 122 -12.96 5.38 7.44
N SER A 123 -13.82 6.28 6.97
CA SER A 123 -15.02 5.93 6.22
C SER A 123 -15.09 6.67 4.90
N LEU A 124 -15.54 5.98 3.87
CA LEU A 124 -15.78 6.51 2.54
C LEU A 124 -17.24 6.27 2.17
N LYS A 125 -17.96 7.33 1.82
CA LYS A 125 -19.34 7.27 1.36
C LYS A 125 -19.42 7.76 -0.07
N ASP A 126 -19.94 6.91 -0.94
CA ASP A 126 -20.36 7.30 -2.28
C ASP A 126 -21.72 8.01 -2.17
N LEU A 127 -21.79 9.25 -2.63
CA LEU A 127 -23.00 10.08 -2.52
C LEU A 127 -24.05 9.77 -3.60
N ASP A 128 -23.62 9.23 -4.75
CA ASP A 128 -24.49 8.93 -5.87
C ASP A 128 -25.33 7.66 -5.60
N ILE A 129 -24.74 6.63 -4.98
CA ILE A 129 -25.41 5.37 -4.63
C ILE A 129 -25.62 5.14 -3.13
N LYS A 130 -25.18 6.10 -2.30
CA LYS A 130 -25.29 6.09 -0.83
C LYS A 130 -24.67 4.88 -0.13
N LEU A 131 -23.65 4.28 -0.74
CA LEU A 131 -22.90 3.20 -0.12
C LEU A 131 -21.81 3.74 0.81
N LEU A 132 -21.58 3.04 1.90
CA LEU A 132 -20.61 3.38 2.94
C LEU A 132 -19.63 2.22 3.16
N GLY A 133 -18.33 2.51 3.06
CA GLY A 133 -17.27 1.63 3.52
C GLY A 133 -16.59 2.18 4.77
N LYS A 134 -16.12 1.31 5.65
CA LYS A 134 -15.41 1.67 6.88
C LYS A 134 -14.18 0.79 7.06
N LYS A 135 -13.06 1.40 7.49
CA LYS A 135 -11.82 0.71 7.86
C LYS A 135 -11.25 1.31 9.13
N GLU A 136 -10.55 0.46 9.88
CA GLU A 136 -9.88 0.88 11.12
C GLU A 136 -8.41 0.43 11.07
N LYS A 137 -7.55 1.23 11.71
CA LYS A 137 -6.13 0.93 11.89
C LYS A 137 -5.72 1.33 13.30
N GLU A 138 -5.20 0.39 14.06
CA GLU A 138 -4.66 0.66 15.38
C GLU A 138 -3.27 1.29 15.27
N ILE A 139 -3.02 2.27 16.12
CA ILE A 139 -1.72 2.92 16.35
C ILE A 139 -1.29 2.53 17.76
N ASP A 140 -0.39 1.53 17.85
CA ASP A 140 0.16 1.05 19.12
C ASP A 140 1.59 1.57 19.30
N LEU A 141 1.77 2.43 20.29
CA LEU A 141 3.05 3.03 20.65
C LEU A 141 3.72 2.36 21.87
N LYS A 142 3.11 1.31 22.43
CA LYS A 142 3.68 0.58 23.59
C LYS A 142 5.04 -0.02 23.32
N ASN A 143 5.34 -0.34 22.07
CA ASN A 143 6.57 -0.97 21.64
C ASN A 143 7.66 0.02 21.20
N LEU A 144 7.52 1.32 21.49
CA LEU A 144 8.66 2.23 21.40
C LEU A 144 9.75 1.75 22.37
N SER A 145 10.95 2.22 22.20
CA SER A 145 12.09 1.81 23.03
C SER A 145 11.74 1.67 24.50
N LYS A 146 12.15 0.58 25.15
CA LYS A 146 11.98 0.38 26.61
C LYS A 146 12.83 1.34 27.44
N SER A 147 13.72 2.12 26.82
CA SER A 147 14.51 3.13 27.50
C SER A 147 13.63 4.27 28.00
N THR A 148 13.88 4.73 29.21
CA THR A 148 13.28 5.94 29.75
C THR A 148 13.83 7.22 29.14
N PHE A 149 15.02 7.14 28.50
CA PHE A 149 15.73 8.28 27.91
C PHE A 149 15.44 8.49 26.44
N PHE A 150 15.05 7.41 25.71
CA PHE A 150 14.89 7.46 24.25
C PHE A 150 13.57 6.84 23.83
N LYS A 151 12.94 7.44 22.82
CA LYS A 151 11.85 6.82 22.05
C LYS A 151 12.31 6.68 20.62
N ILE A 152 12.55 5.44 20.17
CA ILE A 152 12.93 5.15 18.78
C ILE A 152 11.67 4.77 18.03
N TYR A 153 11.24 5.63 17.10
CA TYR A 153 10.04 5.42 16.30
C TYR A 153 10.29 4.41 15.17
N ASP A 154 9.21 3.81 14.69
CA ASP A 154 9.30 2.94 13.52
C ASP A 154 9.73 3.76 12.31
N PRO A 155 10.59 3.22 11.43
CA PRO A 155 11.03 3.93 10.24
C PRO A 155 9.83 4.21 9.32
N ILE A 156 9.72 5.43 8.81
CA ILE A 156 8.76 5.79 7.79
C ILE A 156 9.42 5.63 6.44
N PHE A 157 9.22 4.48 5.80
CA PHE A 157 9.69 4.25 4.45
C PHE A 157 9.06 5.21 3.46
N THR A 158 9.83 5.63 2.46
CA THR A 158 9.36 6.62 1.48
C THR A 158 9.72 6.21 0.07
N LYS A 159 8.95 6.71 -0.89
CA LYS A 159 9.31 6.72 -2.30
C LYS A 159 9.29 8.15 -2.83
N GLU A 160 10.14 8.45 -3.79
CA GLU A 160 10.09 9.74 -4.47
C GLU A 160 8.76 9.87 -5.23
N LEU A 161 8.02 10.90 -4.87
CA LEU A 161 6.78 11.27 -5.53
C LEU A 161 6.51 12.75 -5.26
N LYS A 162 6.55 13.57 -6.30
CA LYS A 162 6.26 15.00 -6.18
C LYS A 162 4.79 15.22 -5.84
N GLY A 163 4.53 16.08 -4.86
CA GLY A 163 3.17 16.45 -4.45
C GLY A 163 3.11 17.00 -3.04
N GLU A 164 1.95 17.53 -2.68
CA GLU A 164 1.67 18.04 -1.33
C GLU A 164 1.04 16.92 -0.50
N TRP A 165 1.85 16.17 0.20
CA TRP A 165 1.42 14.98 0.95
C TRP A 165 1.30 15.22 2.47
N GLY A 166 1.58 16.44 2.94
CA GLY A 166 1.63 16.76 4.38
C GLY A 166 2.80 16.11 5.11
N PHE A 167 3.76 15.54 4.38
CA PHE A 167 4.94 14.88 4.92
C PHE A 167 6.23 15.52 4.37
N ASP A 168 6.51 15.33 3.09
CA ASP A 168 7.61 15.90 2.35
C ASP A 168 7.13 16.14 0.91
N ALA A 169 7.46 17.30 0.33
CA ALA A 169 7.00 17.69 -1.00
C ALA A 169 7.48 16.76 -2.13
N ASN A 170 8.54 16.00 -1.89
CA ASN A 170 9.14 15.11 -2.90
C ASN A 170 9.07 13.62 -2.51
N ARG A 171 8.52 13.29 -1.34
CA ARG A 171 8.51 11.92 -0.83
C ARG A 171 7.14 11.52 -0.29
N PHE A 172 6.66 10.40 -0.74
CA PHE A 172 5.40 9.80 -0.28
C PHE A 172 5.70 8.64 0.67
N PRO A 173 5.09 8.60 1.86
CA PRO A 173 5.30 7.51 2.80
C PRO A 173 4.64 6.22 2.32
N ILE A 174 5.32 5.09 2.54
CA ILE A 174 4.86 3.76 2.17
C ILE A 174 4.90 2.82 3.38
N GLU A 175 3.97 1.88 3.42
CA GLU A 175 3.92 0.89 4.49
C GLU A 175 5.12 -0.07 4.45
N SER A 176 5.61 -0.46 5.63
CA SER A 176 6.74 -1.40 5.79
C SER A 176 6.52 -2.77 5.14
N SER A 177 5.27 -3.15 4.91
CA SER A 177 4.90 -4.36 4.18
C SER A 177 5.06 -4.25 2.66
N ARG A 178 5.38 -3.06 2.13
CA ARG A 178 5.38 -2.74 0.69
C ARG A 178 6.57 -1.91 0.25
N VAL A 179 7.71 -2.10 0.87
CA VAL A 179 8.92 -1.34 0.52
C VAL A 179 9.43 -1.79 -0.84
N VAL A 180 9.35 -0.91 -1.82
CA VAL A 180 9.85 -1.13 -3.18
C VAL A 180 11.09 -0.28 -3.35
N PRO A 181 12.26 -0.90 -3.61
CA PRO A 181 13.48 -0.15 -3.85
C PRO A 181 13.44 0.58 -5.18
N LYS A 182 14.01 1.77 -5.21
CA LYS A 182 14.31 2.49 -6.44
C LYS A 182 15.81 2.42 -6.68
N ASP A 183 16.22 1.99 -7.86
CA ASP A 183 17.63 1.84 -8.23
C ASP A 183 18.46 1.03 -7.21
N ASN A 184 17.85 -0.01 -6.63
CA ASN A 184 18.39 -0.83 -5.55
C ASN A 184 18.70 -0.06 -4.25
N VAL A 185 17.97 1.04 -4.00
CA VAL A 185 18.07 1.81 -2.75
C VAL A 185 16.70 1.83 -2.08
N ILE A 186 16.65 1.60 -0.77
CA ILE A 186 15.50 1.89 0.08
C ILE A 186 15.75 3.17 0.86
N SER A 187 14.71 3.99 0.99
CA SER A 187 14.78 5.27 1.70
C SER A 187 13.73 5.33 2.80
N PHE A 188 14.10 5.84 3.96
CA PHE A 188 13.17 6.07 5.07
C PHE A 188 13.62 7.20 5.98
N TYR A 189 12.67 7.78 6.71
CA TYR A 189 12.95 8.68 7.82
C TYR A 189 13.00 7.90 9.12
N GLN A 190 14.09 8.06 9.87
CA GLN A 190 14.23 7.57 11.24
C GLN A 190 14.03 8.72 12.22
N TYR A 191 12.99 8.64 13.05
CA TYR A 191 12.70 9.62 14.11
C TYR A 191 13.10 9.07 15.47
N ILE A 192 13.66 9.92 16.29
CA ILE A 192 14.09 9.60 17.64
C ILE A 192 13.76 10.78 18.55
N VAL A 193 13.23 10.48 19.75
CA VAL A 193 13.12 11.44 20.85
C VAL A 193 14.26 11.16 21.81
N LEU A 194 15.02 12.19 22.17
CA LEU A 194 16.19 12.13 23.04
C LEU A 194 16.45 13.50 23.70
N ASN A 195 17.41 13.57 24.63
CA ASN A 195 17.80 14.85 25.22
C ASN A 195 18.70 15.64 24.25
N GLN A 196 18.79 16.95 24.44
CA GLN A 196 19.76 17.78 23.74
C GLN A 196 21.20 17.34 24.03
N GLY A 197 22.08 17.48 23.05
CA GLY A 197 23.51 17.15 23.14
C GLY A 197 23.96 16.14 22.10
N GLU A 198 25.21 15.73 22.19
CA GLU A 198 25.83 14.78 21.26
C GLU A 198 25.23 13.39 21.40
N TYR A 199 25.00 12.75 20.28
CA TYR A 199 24.54 11.36 20.20
C TYR A 199 25.12 10.64 18.99
N THR A 200 25.05 9.31 19.02
CA THR A 200 25.36 8.45 17.89
C THR A 200 24.17 7.57 17.58
N LEU A 201 23.71 7.57 16.33
CA LEU A 201 22.73 6.64 15.79
C LEU A 201 23.45 5.65 14.89
N THR A 202 23.44 4.37 15.26
CA THR A 202 23.92 3.27 14.40
C THR A 202 22.72 2.51 13.83
N LEU A 203 22.70 2.33 12.53
CA LEU A 203 21.68 1.60 11.79
C LEU A 203 22.30 0.40 11.10
N SER A 204 21.72 -0.78 11.28
CA SER A 204 22.18 -2.00 10.64
C SER A 204 21.00 -2.62 9.86
N LEU A 205 21.22 -2.96 8.59
CA LEU A 205 20.33 -3.80 7.80
C LEU A 205 20.72 -5.27 7.98
N ILE A 206 19.79 -6.08 8.43
CA ILE A 206 20.03 -7.48 8.76
C ILE A 206 19.07 -8.34 7.92
N SER A 207 19.64 -9.28 7.17
CA SER A 207 18.91 -10.29 6.42
C SER A 207 19.46 -11.67 6.75
N ASP A 208 18.61 -12.66 6.95
CA ASP A 208 19.00 -14.03 7.32
C ASP A 208 20.05 -14.10 8.43
N LYS A 209 19.86 -13.29 9.49
CA LYS A 209 20.75 -13.13 10.66
C LYS A 209 22.14 -12.54 10.37
N LYS A 210 22.43 -12.13 9.15
CA LYS A 210 23.69 -11.50 8.73
C LYS A 210 23.49 -9.99 8.61
N VAL A 211 24.46 -9.21 9.05
CA VAL A 211 24.52 -7.76 8.83
C VAL A 211 24.97 -7.53 7.38
N GLU A 212 24.09 -7.02 6.55
CA GLU A 212 24.35 -6.74 5.14
C GLU A 212 24.83 -5.31 4.92
N TRP A 213 24.41 -4.40 5.80
CA TRP A 213 24.83 -3.01 5.78
C TRP A 213 24.78 -2.42 7.19
N GLU A 214 25.71 -1.55 7.49
CA GLU A 214 25.75 -0.80 8.75
C GLU A 214 26.36 0.57 8.52
N ASP A 215 25.78 1.59 9.16
CA ASP A 215 26.31 2.95 9.17
C ASP A 215 26.02 3.64 10.50
N SER A 216 26.82 4.66 10.85
CA SER A 216 26.72 5.40 12.10
C SER A 216 26.78 6.90 11.86
N ILE A 217 25.76 7.59 12.37
CA ILE A 217 25.64 9.05 12.32
C ILE A 217 26.00 9.60 13.70
N LYS A 218 26.99 10.48 13.76
CA LYS A 218 27.31 11.28 14.93
C LYS A 218 26.77 12.69 14.72
N ALA A 219 25.95 13.16 15.64
CA ALA A 219 25.29 14.47 15.54
C ALA A 219 25.05 15.09 16.92
N VAL A 220 24.64 16.34 16.92
CA VAL A 220 24.21 17.08 18.12
C VAL A 220 22.70 17.33 17.97
N ALA A 221 21.94 16.93 18.96
CA ALA A 221 20.52 17.27 19.06
C ALA A 221 20.38 18.68 19.64
N ASP A 222 19.73 19.58 18.91
CA ASP A 222 19.36 20.93 19.31
C ASP A 222 17.93 21.01 19.87
N SER A 223 17.15 19.94 19.69
CA SER A 223 15.79 19.76 20.19
C SER A 223 15.60 18.33 20.71
N ASP A 224 14.44 18.07 21.33
CA ASP A 224 14.10 16.74 21.85
C ASP A 224 13.65 15.76 20.77
N VAL A 225 13.47 16.21 19.53
CA VAL A 225 13.13 15.39 18.37
C VAL A 225 14.19 15.56 17.28
N VAL A 226 14.76 14.46 16.86
CA VAL A 226 15.66 14.41 15.71
C VAL A 226 15.13 13.45 14.65
N ASN A 227 15.43 13.74 13.39
CA ASN A 227 15.14 12.85 12.29
C ASN A 227 16.30 12.78 11.30
N HIS A 228 16.45 11.63 10.67
CA HIS A 228 17.42 11.39 9.62
C HIS A 228 16.75 10.74 8.42
N LEU A 229 17.02 11.27 7.24
CA LEU A 229 16.72 10.57 5.99
C LEU A 229 17.87 9.57 5.74
N ILE A 230 17.51 8.30 5.71
CA ILE A 230 18.44 7.19 5.54
C ILE A 230 18.20 6.56 4.16
N GLU A 231 19.27 6.28 3.46
CA GLU A 231 19.27 5.59 2.19
C GLU A 231 20.21 4.38 2.24
N ILE A 232 19.65 3.18 2.05
CA ILE A 232 20.39 1.93 2.17
C ILE A 232 20.45 1.24 0.80
N PRO A 233 21.66 0.96 0.28
CA PRO A 233 21.83 0.12 -0.90
C PRO A 233 21.50 -1.33 -0.58
N ILE A 234 20.71 -1.98 -1.45
CA ILE A 234 20.22 -3.35 -1.23
C ILE A 234 20.45 -4.27 -2.43
N ALA A 235 21.41 -3.96 -3.28
CA ALA A 235 21.65 -4.71 -4.53
C ALA A 235 21.84 -6.22 -4.28
N ASP A 236 22.57 -6.59 -3.23
CA ASP A 236 22.94 -7.97 -2.90
C ASP A 236 22.23 -8.52 -1.66
N VAL A 237 21.21 -7.82 -1.16
CA VAL A 237 20.49 -8.23 0.07
C VAL A 237 19.52 -9.37 -0.23
N ASP A 238 19.65 -10.47 0.53
CA ASP A 238 18.59 -11.49 0.55
C ASP A 238 17.31 -10.85 1.13
N ARG A 239 16.23 -10.87 0.34
CA ARG A 239 14.97 -10.17 0.63
C ARG A 239 14.06 -10.89 1.61
N ARG A 240 14.52 -11.99 2.20
CA ARG A 240 13.80 -12.74 3.24
C ARG A 240 14.15 -12.18 4.62
N ASP A 241 13.14 -12.06 5.47
CA ASP A 241 13.30 -11.70 6.89
C ASP A 241 14.20 -10.48 7.14
N VAL A 242 13.97 -9.41 6.38
CA VAL A 242 14.77 -8.19 6.44
C VAL A 242 14.31 -7.34 7.62
N LYS A 243 15.29 -6.87 8.40
CA LYS A 243 15.04 -5.95 9.51
C LYS A 243 16.08 -4.83 9.57
N ILE A 244 15.67 -3.67 10.03
CA ILE A 244 16.53 -2.58 10.43
C ILE A 244 16.68 -2.64 11.95
N LYS A 245 17.90 -2.59 12.44
CA LYS A 245 18.20 -2.38 13.85
C LYS A 245 18.76 -0.98 14.03
N ALA A 246 18.08 -0.17 14.84
CA ALA A 246 18.56 1.15 15.25
C ALA A 246 19.13 1.06 16.69
N VAL A 247 20.31 1.62 16.89
CA VAL A 247 20.95 1.75 18.20
C VAL A 247 21.27 3.22 18.41
N VAL A 248 20.83 3.79 19.53
CA VAL A 248 21.07 5.18 19.90
C VAL A 248 21.93 5.20 21.15
N ASN A 249 23.04 5.94 21.11
CA ASN A 249 23.94 6.17 22.23
C ASN A 249 24.02 7.68 22.51
N GLN A 250 23.81 8.08 23.77
CA GLN A 250 23.98 9.46 24.25
C GLN A 250 24.58 9.44 25.65
N GLY A 251 25.83 9.88 25.78
CA GLY A 251 26.58 9.76 27.02
C GLY A 251 26.71 8.29 27.46
N LYS A 252 26.19 7.95 28.64
CA LYS A 252 26.19 6.58 29.19
C LYS A 252 24.91 5.80 28.84
N ASN A 253 23.93 6.43 28.17
CA ASN A 253 22.65 5.82 27.87
C ASN A 253 22.67 5.19 26.47
N THR A 254 22.11 3.99 26.36
CA THR A 254 21.97 3.25 25.12
C THR A 254 20.57 2.68 25.02
N ALA A 255 19.97 2.79 23.84
CA ALA A 255 18.75 2.09 23.50
C ALA A 255 18.85 1.46 22.10
N SER A 256 18.10 0.39 21.90
CA SER A 256 18.01 -0.23 20.57
C SER A 256 16.59 -0.71 20.27
N LYS A 257 16.25 -0.69 19.00
CA LYS A 257 14.98 -1.25 18.49
C LYS A 257 15.21 -1.89 17.13
N SER A 258 14.47 -2.96 16.85
CA SER A 258 14.51 -3.64 15.55
C SER A 258 13.14 -3.56 14.89
N PHE A 259 13.11 -3.32 13.58
CA PHE A 259 11.93 -3.16 12.75
C PHE A 259 11.98 -4.18 11.62
N ILE A 260 10.94 -4.99 11.51
CA ILE A 260 10.80 -5.96 10.41
C ILE A 260 10.04 -5.28 9.28
N PHE A 261 10.50 -5.48 8.06
CA PHE A 261 9.84 -4.97 6.87
C PHE A 261 9.99 -5.96 5.70
N LYS A 262 9.21 -5.74 4.65
CA LYS A 262 9.27 -6.59 3.46
C LYS A 262 9.71 -5.77 2.26
N ILE A 263 10.80 -6.19 1.64
CA ILE A 263 11.23 -5.67 0.35
C ILE A 263 10.45 -6.42 -0.73
N LYS A 264 9.73 -5.68 -1.54
CA LYS A 264 9.04 -6.21 -2.71
C LYS A 264 9.81 -5.92 -3.98
N ASN A 265 9.72 -6.82 -4.93
CA ASN A 265 10.16 -6.50 -6.28
C ASN A 265 9.30 -5.35 -6.80
N ALA A 266 9.94 -4.38 -7.47
CA ALA A 266 9.21 -3.34 -8.16
C ALA A 266 8.24 -3.97 -9.14
N THR A 267 6.98 -3.56 -9.05
CA THR A 267 5.96 -3.95 -10.02
C THR A 267 5.86 -2.89 -11.10
N PHE A 268 5.20 -3.22 -12.20
CA PHE A 268 5.00 -2.28 -13.30
C PHE A 268 4.44 -0.91 -12.86
N PHE A 269 3.62 -0.87 -11.79
CA PHE A 269 3.00 0.36 -11.28
C PHE A 269 3.89 1.19 -10.33
N ASP A 270 4.97 0.58 -9.83
CA ASP A 270 5.93 1.29 -8.97
C ASP A 270 7.05 2.00 -9.78
N GLY A 271 6.93 1.99 -11.10
CA GLY A 271 7.93 2.37 -12.09
C GLY A 271 8.67 1.14 -12.62
N ILE A 272 8.86 1.05 -13.94
CA ILE A 272 9.57 -0.08 -14.56
C ILE A 272 11.04 -0.04 -14.12
N SER A 273 11.32 -0.54 -12.92
CA SER A 273 12.69 -0.75 -12.49
C SER A 273 13.24 -2.09 -12.98
N ASN A 274 12.38 -3.03 -13.38
CA ASN A 274 12.80 -4.34 -13.87
C ASN A 274 11.87 -4.88 -14.97
N ILE A 275 12.23 -4.65 -16.22
CA ILE A 275 11.50 -5.15 -17.40
C ILE A 275 11.46 -6.69 -17.43
N ASP A 276 12.48 -7.37 -16.92
CA ASP A 276 12.54 -8.83 -16.89
C ASP A 276 11.44 -9.40 -15.99
N SER A 277 11.28 -8.85 -14.79
CA SER A 277 10.19 -9.22 -13.87
C SER A 277 8.81 -8.97 -14.51
N ALA A 278 8.63 -7.85 -15.21
CA ALA A 278 7.37 -7.56 -15.87
C ALA A 278 7.06 -8.56 -16.97
N LEU A 279 8.06 -8.96 -17.76
CA LEU A 279 7.93 -9.96 -18.81
C LEU A 279 7.69 -11.36 -18.24
N ASP A 280 8.37 -11.76 -17.16
CA ASP A 280 8.13 -13.02 -16.47
C ASP A 280 6.66 -13.11 -15.98
N GLN A 281 6.17 -12.04 -15.41
CA GLN A 281 4.78 -11.95 -14.94
C GLN A 281 3.76 -12.06 -16.10
N MET A 282 4.13 -11.68 -17.34
CA MET A 282 3.28 -11.85 -18.52
C MET A 282 3.21 -13.29 -19.04
N SER A 283 3.97 -14.22 -18.48
CA SER A 283 4.07 -15.60 -18.98
C SER A 283 2.72 -16.31 -19.18
N TYR A 284 1.71 -15.93 -18.42
CA TYR A 284 0.35 -16.50 -18.50
C TYR A 284 -0.48 -16.02 -19.69
N ILE A 285 -0.13 -14.88 -20.28
CA ILE A 285 -0.88 -14.28 -21.39
C ILE A 285 -0.12 -14.27 -22.73
N LEU A 286 1.17 -14.61 -22.72
CA LEU A 286 1.96 -14.70 -23.94
C LEU A 286 1.58 -15.93 -24.76
N THR A 287 1.40 -15.75 -26.06
CA THR A 287 1.27 -16.85 -27.02
C THR A 287 2.57 -17.63 -27.16
N LEU A 288 2.53 -18.81 -27.77
CA LEU A 288 3.73 -19.61 -28.01
C LEU A 288 4.76 -18.88 -28.87
N ASP A 289 4.30 -18.10 -29.85
CA ASP A 289 5.19 -17.34 -30.73
C ASP A 289 5.81 -16.15 -30.00
N GLU A 290 5.03 -15.45 -29.19
CA GLU A 290 5.53 -14.37 -28.33
C GLU A 290 6.56 -14.88 -27.30
N LYS A 291 6.35 -16.09 -26.76
CA LYS A 291 7.34 -16.74 -25.87
C LYS A 291 8.63 -17.09 -26.57
N LYS A 292 8.56 -17.52 -27.84
CA LYS A 292 9.76 -17.77 -28.68
C LYS A 292 10.48 -16.45 -28.98
N GLU A 293 9.74 -15.45 -29.47
CA GLU A 293 10.28 -14.11 -29.75
C GLU A 293 11.01 -13.57 -28.51
N LEU A 294 10.40 -13.62 -27.32
CA LEU A 294 10.98 -13.12 -26.06
C LEU A 294 12.32 -13.76 -25.70
N LYS A 295 12.50 -15.08 -25.97
CA LYS A 295 13.73 -15.79 -25.63
C LYS A 295 14.94 -15.35 -26.49
N GLU A 296 14.68 -14.80 -27.65
CA GLU A 296 15.72 -14.40 -28.64
C GLU A 296 16.08 -12.90 -28.48
N LEU A 297 15.32 -12.14 -27.70
CA LEU A 297 15.52 -10.69 -27.55
C LEU A 297 16.74 -10.33 -26.71
N LYS A 298 17.46 -9.32 -27.16
CA LYS A 298 18.48 -8.63 -26.35
C LYS A 298 17.79 -7.76 -25.27
N GLN A 299 18.52 -7.45 -24.20
CA GLN A 299 17.99 -6.65 -23.10
C GLN A 299 17.39 -5.30 -23.56
N SER A 300 18.04 -4.63 -24.52
CA SER A 300 17.59 -3.36 -25.09
C SER A 300 16.27 -3.43 -25.88
N GLU A 301 15.84 -4.62 -26.27
CA GLU A 301 14.64 -4.84 -27.10
C GLU A 301 13.41 -5.22 -26.27
N LYS A 302 13.62 -5.66 -25.02
CA LYS A 302 12.58 -6.18 -24.13
C LYS A 302 11.49 -5.17 -23.82
N GLU A 303 11.84 -3.89 -23.60
CA GLU A 303 10.85 -2.84 -23.37
C GLU A 303 9.95 -2.59 -24.60
N LYS A 304 10.54 -2.61 -25.80
CA LYS A 304 9.79 -2.47 -27.05
C LYS A 304 8.84 -3.65 -27.27
N PHE A 305 9.30 -4.86 -26.98
CA PHE A 305 8.47 -6.06 -27.02
C PHE A 305 7.31 -5.97 -26.05
N PHE A 306 7.56 -5.59 -24.81
CA PHE A 306 6.54 -5.40 -23.79
C PHE A 306 5.44 -4.44 -24.26
N LYS A 307 5.83 -3.26 -24.74
CA LYS A 307 4.90 -2.27 -25.30
C LYS A 307 4.12 -2.81 -26.49
N LYS A 308 4.77 -3.55 -27.41
CA LYS A 308 4.14 -4.20 -28.57
C LYS A 308 3.06 -5.20 -28.14
N VAL A 309 3.36 -6.05 -27.16
CA VAL A 309 2.42 -7.08 -26.68
C VAL A 309 1.19 -6.46 -26.06
N TRP A 310 1.35 -5.44 -25.22
CA TRP A 310 0.22 -4.75 -24.58
C TRP A 310 -0.58 -3.89 -25.54
N ALA A 311 0.07 -3.22 -26.50
CA ALA A 311 -0.64 -2.47 -27.53
C ALA A 311 -1.57 -3.33 -28.39
N LYS A 312 -1.21 -4.60 -28.65
CA LYS A 312 -2.09 -5.56 -29.35
C LYS A 312 -3.31 -5.98 -28.52
N ARG A 313 -3.23 -5.85 -27.20
CA ARG A 313 -4.25 -6.28 -26.24
C ARG A 313 -5.02 -5.10 -25.62
N ASP A 314 -4.75 -3.89 -26.11
CA ASP A 314 -5.42 -2.68 -25.65
C ASP A 314 -6.89 -2.70 -26.12
N PRO A 315 -7.87 -2.76 -25.19
CA PRO A 315 -9.27 -2.79 -25.55
C PRO A 315 -9.78 -1.42 -26.05
N ILE A 316 -9.07 -0.32 -25.72
CA ILE A 316 -9.46 1.04 -26.06
C ILE A 316 -8.23 1.83 -26.51
N ALA A 317 -7.73 1.59 -27.72
CA ALA A 317 -6.51 2.19 -28.26
C ALA A 317 -6.47 3.74 -28.27
N GLN A 318 -7.61 4.42 -28.01
CA GLN A 318 -7.68 5.89 -27.93
C GLN A 318 -7.39 6.42 -26.52
N THR A 319 -7.27 5.58 -25.49
CA THR A 319 -6.87 5.98 -24.15
C THR A 319 -5.34 6.04 -24.05
N LYS A 320 -4.82 6.90 -23.14
CA LYS A 320 -3.38 6.94 -22.88
C LYS A 320 -2.90 5.76 -22.02
N VAL A 321 -3.81 4.98 -21.54
CA VAL A 321 -3.59 3.90 -20.57
C VAL A 321 -4.26 2.65 -21.12
N ASN A 322 -3.56 1.53 -21.11
CA ASN A 322 -4.11 0.23 -21.46
C ASN A 322 -4.79 -0.36 -20.22
N GLU A 323 -6.11 -0.33 -20.19
CA GLU A 323 -6.93 -0.76 -19.05
C GLU A 323 -6.75 -2.26 -18.75
N LEU A 324 -6.55 -3.09 -19.77
CA LEU A 324 -6.32 -4.52 -19.60
C LEU A 324 -4.97 -4.78 -18.92
N MET A 325 -3.94 -4.02 -19.30
CA MET A 325 -2.63 -4.08 -18.66
C MET A 325 -2.72 -3.67 -17.18
N GLU A 326 -3.42 -2.56 -16.89
CA GLU A 326 -3.64 -2.11 -15.50
C GLU A 326 -4.34 -3.18 -14.67
N GLU A 327 -5.40 -3.78 -15.18
CA GLU A 327 -6.14 -4.85 -14.52
C GLU A 327 -5.24 -6.07 -14.27
N TYR A 328 -4.50 -6.49 -15.27
CA TYR A 328 -3.61 -7.63 -15.18
C TYR A 328 -2.57 -7.47 -14.06
N TYR A 329 -1.84 -6.35 -14.06
CA TYR A 329 -0.81 -6.12 -13.04
C TYR A 329 -1.41 -5.82 -11.66
N THR A 330 -2.61 -5.27 -11.58
CA THR A 330 -3.35 -5.19 -10.32
C THR A 330 -3.59 -6.57 -9.73
N ARG A 331 -3.96 -7.55 -10.57
CA ARG A 331 -4.16 -8.94 -10.14
C ARG A 331 -2.84 -9.63 -9.81
N VAL A 332 -1.76 -9.37 -10.55
CA VAL A 332 -0.41 -9.85 -10.23
C VAL A 332 0.02 -9.38 -8.85
N ASN A 333 -0.18 -8.09 -8.55
CA ASN A 333 0.15 -7.51 -7.25
C ASN A 333 -0.68 -8.11 -6.13
N PHE A 334 -1.98 -8.29 -6.36
CA PHE A 334 -2.84 -8.95 -5.38
C PHE A 334 -2.38 -10.39 -5.10
N ALA A 335 -2.04 -11.14 -6.15
CA ALA A 335 -1.55 -12.50 -6.03
C ALA A 335 -0.23 -12.55 -5.24
N GLU A 336 0.69 -11.63 -5.52
CA GLU A 336 1.95 -11.51 -4.78
C GLU A 336 1.71 -11.24 -3.29
N ASP A 337 0.78 -10.33 -2.99
CA ASP A 337 0.47 -9.93 -1.61
C ASP A 337 -0.24 -11.03 -0.79
N ASN A 338 -1.05 -11.87 -1.44
CA ASN A 338 -1.97 -12.77 -0.74
C ASN A 338 -1.63 -14.25 -0.87
N PHE A 339 -0.84 -14.66 -1.87
CA PHE A 339 -0.59 -16.07 -2.16
C PHE A 339 0.90 -16.45 -2.10
N SER A 340 1.79 -15.53 -1.69
CA SER A 340 3.21 -15.84 -1.47
C SER A 340 3.38 -16.87 -0.35
N ARG A 341 4.18 -17.92 -0.61
CA ARG A 341 4.56 -18.94 0.38
C ARG A 341 6.06 -19.18 0.29
N GLY A 342 6.75 -18.95 1.38
CA GLY A 342 8.22 -19.14 1.42
C GLY A 342 8.95 -18.23 0.43
N THR A 343 9.80 -18.80 -0.40
CA THR A 343 10.64 -18.09 -1.39
C THR A 343 9.98 -17.88 -2.75
N SER A 344 8.83 -18.52 -3.00
CA SER A 344 8.11 -18.40 -4.27
C SER A 344 7.17 -17.20 -4.22
N GLY A 345 7.26 -16.34 -5.24
CA GLY A 345 6.33 -15.24 -5.39
C GLY A 345 4.88 -15.72 -5.51
N GLY A 346 3.95 -14.99 -4.89
CA GLY A 346 2.55 -15.37 -4.87
C GLY A 346 1.92 -15.48 -6.26
N TRP A 347 2.39 -14.66 -7.20
CA TRP A 347 1.94 -14.72 -8.59
C TRP A 347 2.33 -16.02 -9.31
N LYS A 348 3.39 -16.71 -8.86
CA LYS A 348 3.83 -18.01 -9.40
C LYS A 348 3.05 -19.20 -8.83
N SER A 349 2.27 -19.01 -7.77
CA SER A 349 1.45 -20.07 -7.20
C SER A 349 0.24 -20.40 -8.08
N ASP A 350 -0.29 -21.62 -7.97
CA ASP A 350 -1.51 -22.03 -8.70
C ASP A 350 -2.68 -21.10 -8.39
N MET A 351 -2.84 -20.69 -7.12
CA MET A 351 -3.87 -19.71 -6.72
C MET A 351 -3.62 -18.35 -7.35
N GLY A 352 -2.36 -17.91 -7.42
CA GLY A 352 -1.97 -16.67 -8.06
C GLY A 352 -2.26 -16.68 -9.55
N MET A 353 -1.89 -17.75 -10.24
CA MET A 353 -2.16 -17.92 -11.67
C MET A 353 -3.67 -17.84 -11.96
N ILE A 354 -4.49 -18.58 -11.20
CA ILE A 354 -5.95 -18.56 -11.38
C ILE A 354 -6.52 -17.17 -11.12
N TYR A 355 -6.08 -16.51 -10.05
CA TYR A 355 -6.54 -15.17 -9.73
C TYR A 355 -6.14 -14.13 -10.80
N ILE A 356 -4.94 -14.23 -11.35
CA ILE A 356 -4.45 -13.33 -12.40
C ILE A 356 -5.30 -13.49 -13.67
N LEU A 357 -5.56 -14.71 -14.07
CA LEU A 357 -6.29 -15.00 -15.32
C LEU A 357 -7.79 -14.72 -15.21
N PHE A 358 -8.42 -15.09 -14.10
CA PHE A 358 -9.88 -15.08 -13.96
C PHE A 358 -10.41 -14.01 -13.00
N GLY A 359 -9.52 -13.39 -12.18
CA GLY A 359 -9.93 -12.37 -11.20
C GLY A 359 -10.38 -12.96 -9.87
N LYS A 360 -11.09 -12.12 -9.10
CA LYS A 360 -11.61 -12.50 -7.79
C LYS A 360 -12.69 -13.57 -7.95
N PRO A 361 -12.61 -14.71 -7.24
CA PRO A 361 -13.66 -15.71 -7.26
C PRO A 361 -14.96 -15.16 -6.61
N ASP A 362 -16.11 -15.67 -7.05
CA ASP A 362 -17.41 -15.30 -6.51
C ASP A 362 -17.59 -15.79 -5.06
N ASP A 363 -17.00 -16.94 -4.74
CA ASP A 363 -16.98 -17.50 -3.39
C ASP A 363 -15.61 -18.08 -3.03
N MET A 364 -15.22 -17.94 -1.76
CA MET A 364 -13.99 -18.50 -1.20
C MET A 364 -14.27 -19.28 0.07
N THR A 365 -14.27 -20.60 -0.04
CA THR A 365 -14.35 -21.48 1.13
C THR A 365 -12.95 -21.89 1.59
N ARG A 366 -12.52 -21.47 2.79
CA ARG A 366 -11.33 -22.02 3.44
C ARG A 366 -11.72 -23.27 4.20
N SER A 367 -11.48 -24.45 3.63
CA SER A 367 -11.45 -25.67 4.44
C SER A 367 -10.13 -25.67 5.23
N MET A 368 -10.22 -25.56 6.56
CA MET A 368 -9.12 -25.98 7.42
C MET A 368 -9.07 -27.53 7.31
N ASN A 369 -8.12 -28.03 6.55
CA ASN A 369 -7.87 -29.46 6.54
C ASN A 369 -7.49 -29.87 7.95
N MET A 370 -8.37 -30.64 8.59
CA MET A 370 -8.02 -31.44 9.73
C MET A 370 -6.79 -32.29 9.36
N GLN A 371 -5.78 -32.24 10.20
CA GLN A 371 -4.72 -33.25 10.20
C GLN A 371 -5.35 -34.65 10.23
N GLY A 372 -5.33 -35.32 9.10
CA GLY A 372 -5.53 -36.75 9.03
C GLY A 372 -4.23 -37.41 9.47
N SER A 373 -4.20 -37.91 10.69
CA SER A 373 -3.24 -38.93 11.12
C SER A 373 -3.35 -40.16 10.24
N TYR A 374 -2.23 -40.55 9.64
CA TYR A 374 -1.84 -41.96 9.44
C TYR A 374 -0.34 -42.04 9.64
#